data_11075f1a4dfd29bac09b180766502170
#
_entry.id   11075f1a4dfd29bac09b180766502170
#
_cell.length_a   1.000
_cell.length_b   1.000
_cell.length_c   1.000
_cell.angle_alpha   90.00
_cell.angle_beta   90.00
_cell.angle_gamma   90.00
#
_symmetry.space_group_name_H-M   'P 1'
#
loop_
_entity.id
_entity.type
_entity.pdbx_description
1 polymer ?
#
loop_
_entity_poly.entity_id
_entity_poly.type
_entity_poly.pdbx_seq_one_letter_code
_entity_poly.pdbx_strand_id
1 'polypeptide(L)'
;MNQEKNKGAEYDFYGKLPLQKAILLGLQHVFAMFVGNLTPVLIITGACGIASGTEFADVQIALLQNAMLIAGIVTLIQLYAIGPIGGKVPIIMGTSSGFIGVCSSVAGVMGGGILGYGAIMGASIIGGLFESVLGFMLKPLRRFFPAVVTGTVVLSIGLSLIGVGVNSFGGGNSANDFGSIENLLLGTIVLVIIIALKHGTKGMTSASSVLIGIIAGYIIAGIMGVVLPTTAVNADGVEYTKAWVLNWVKVAQASWFAVPKFMPVKIVFDARAIIPVLIMFIVTAVETVGDISGVIEGGMDREATDSELSGGVVCDGIGSTLAAFFGVLPNTSFSQNVGLVTMTKIVNRFALATGAIFLILCGLFPKLAALISIMPQSVLGGAAVMMFSSIVISGIQLITKEPMGMRNITIVSVALGLGYGIGANSTVLSGLPQGIQLIFGGSGIVPAALVAIILNIALPKED
;
A
#
# COMPACT_ATOMS: atom_id res chain seq x y z
N MET A 1 15.40 -39.65 4.39
CA MET A 1 16.72 -38.93 4.45
C MET A 1 17.31 -38.91 3.05
N ASN A 2 17.50 -37.77 2.40
CA ASN A 2 18.11 -37.45 1.09
C ASN A 2 17.17 -36.86 0.02
N GLN A 3 16.37 -35.85 0.35
CA GLN A 3 15.82 -34.92 -0.67
C GLN A 3 16.22 -33.46 -0.45
N GLU A 4 17.13 -33.13 0.49
CA GLU A 4 17.51 -31.76 0.83
C GLU A 4 18.68 -31.18 0.00
N LYS A 5 19.26 -31.90 -0.95
CA LYS A 5 20.54 -31.52 -1.56
C LYS A 5 20.50 -30.80 -2.91
N ASN A 6 19.34 -30.35 -3.42
CA ASN A 6 19.30 -29.60 -4.70
C ASN A 6 18.23 -28.49 -4.76
N LYS A 7 17.93 -27.81 -3.68
CA LYS A 7 17.20 -26.54 -3.78
C LYS A 7 18.20 -25.48 -4.29
N GLY A 8 17.89 -24.79 -5.41
CA GLY A 8 18.74 -23.73 -5.93
C GLY A 8 18.95 -22.61 -4.91
N ALA A 9 20.02 -21.83 -5.05
CA ALA A 9 20.38 -20.77 -4.10
C ALA A 9 19.29 -19.67 -3.95
N GLU A 10 18.38 -19.56 -4.91
CA GLU A 10 17.21 -18.66 -4.86
C GLU A 10 16.16 -19.06 -3.81
N TYR A 11 16.12 -20.32 -3.42
CA TYR A 11 15.22 -20.89 -2.42
C TYR A 11 15.82 -20.94 -1.01
N ASP A 12 17.05 -20.42 -0.86
CA ASP A 12 17.76 -20.25 0.40
C ASP A 12 17.91 -18.75 0.70
N PHE A 13 17.49 -18.33 1.88
CA PHE A 13 17.56 -16.92 2.29
C PHE A 13 18.99 -16.38 2.29
N TYR A 14 19.96 -17.21 2.64
CA TYR A 14 21.40 -16.87 2.67
C TYR A 14 22.18 -17.39 1.47
N GLY A 15 21.51 -18.01 0.50
CA GLY A 15 22.10 -18.59 -0.68
C GLY A 15 22.93 -17.59 -1.49
N LYS A 16 24.02 -18.05 -2.11
CA LYS A 16 24.86 -17.21 -2.97
C LYS A 16 24.36 -17.26 -4.41
N LEU A 17 23.85 -16.15 -4.91
CA LEU A 17 23.36 -16.01 -6.28
C LEU A 17 24.32 -15.19 -7.15
N PRO A 18 24.49 -15.52 -8.44
CA PRO A 18 25.11 -14.64 -9.40
C PRO A 18 24.32 -13.33 -9.51
N LEU A 19 25.05 -12.19 -9.63
CA LEU A 19 24.44 -10.85 -9.65
C LEU A 19 23.35 -10.70 -10.72
N GLN A 20 23.58 -11.20 -11.93
CA GLN A 20 22.60 -11.13 -13.03
C GLN A 20 21.28 -11.82 -12.67
N LYS A 21 21.34 -13.02 -12.07
CA LYS A 21 20.13 -13.74 -11.62
C LYS A 21 19.47 -13.02 -10.45
N ALA A 22 20.27 -12.50 -9.51
CA ALA A 22 19.76 -11.74 -8.37
C ALA A 22 18.98 -10.48 -8.83
N ILE A 23 19.52 -9.71 -9.78
CA ILE A 23 18.86 -8.52 -10.33
C ILE A 23 17.52 -8.89 -10.96
N LEU A 24 17.47 -9.93 -11.80
CA LEU A 24 16.22 -10.34 -12.45
C LEU A 24 15.15 -10.74 -11.44
N LEU A 25 15.50 -11.50 -10.40
CA LEU A 25 14.58 -11.93 -9.36
C LEU A 25 14.17 -10.75 -8.47
N GLY A 26 15.10 -9.86 -8.12
CA GLY A 26 14.81 -8.65 -7.34
C GLY A 26 13.87 -7.70 -8.09
N LEU A 27 14.07 -7.49 -9.38
CA LEU A 27 13.18 -6.68 -10.21
C LEU A 27 11.77 -7.27 -10.30
N GLN A 28 11.63 -8.60 -10.33
CA GLN A 28 10.31 -9.25 -10.29
C GLN A 28 9.52 -8.84 -9.04
N HIS A 29 10.14 -8.82 -7.88
CA HIS A 29 9.51 -8.39 -6.62
C HIS A 29 9.19 -6.90 -6.62
N VAL A 30 10.11 -6.07 -7.12
CA VAL A 30 9.87 -4.62 -7.21
C VAL A 30 8.72 -4.30 -8.16
N PHE A 31 8.67 -4.89 -9.34
CA PHE A 31 7.62 -4.61 -10.31
C PHE A 31 6.23 -5.05 -9.81
N ALA A 32 6.16 -6.09 -8.96
CA ALA A 32 4.92 -6.50 -8.34
C ALA A 32 4.35 -5.46 -7.35
N MET A 33 5.23 -4.69 -6.66
CA MET A 33 4.85 -3.71 -5.64
C MET A 33 4.96 -2.25 -6.09
N PHE A 34 5.66 -1.96 -7.18
CA PHE A 34 6.05 -0.62 -7.59
C PHE A 34 4.88 0.37 -7.61
N VAL A 35 3.80 -0.03 -8.25
CA VAL A 35 2.58 0.77 -8.34
C VAL A 35 1.88 0.88 -6.99
N GLY A 36 1.79 -0.23 -6.26
CA GLY A 36 1.19 -0.27 -4.91
C GLY A 36 1.87 0.69 -3.94
N ASN A 37 3.20 0.85 -4.05
CA ASN A 37 3.97 1.79 -3.24
C ASN A 37 3.64 3.27 -3.53
N LEU A 38 3.30 3.60 -4.78
CA LEU A 38 3.10 4.99 -5.22
C LEU A 38 1.62 5.41 -5.22
N THR A 39 0.71 4.46 -5.34
CA THR A 39 -0.74 4.68 -5.36
C THR A 39 -1.24 5.43 -4.11
N PRO A 40 -0.90 5.06 -2.87
CA PRO A 40 -1.35 5.80 -1.69
C PRO A 40 -0.88 7.25 -1.70
N VAL A 41 0.35 7.51 -2.13
CA VAL A 41 0.89 8.87 -2.23
C VAL A 41 0.08 9.71 -3.23
N LEU A 42 -0.23 9.15 -4.41
CA LEU A 42 -1.04 9.85 -5.42
C LEU A 42 -2.46 10.15 -4.91
N ILE A 43 -3.10 9.20 -4.25
CA ILE A 43 -4.46 9.34 -3.72
C ILE A 43 -4.49 10.40 -2.61
N ILE A 44 -3.58 10.33 -1.63
CA ILE A 44 -3.61 11.24 -0.47
C ILE A 44 -3.12 12.63 -0.85
N THR A 45 -2.12 12.76 -1.71
CA THR A 45 -1.74 14.08 -2.23
C THR A 45 -2.88 14.70 -3.03
N GLY A 46 -3.61 13.91 -3.82
CA GLY A 46 -4.83 14.34 -4.51
C GLY A 46 -5.91 14.81 -3.54
N ALA A 47 -6.19 14.05 -2.48
CA ALA A 47 -7.16 14.40 -1.43
C ALA A 47 -6.77 15.69 -0.68
N CYS A 48 -5.47 15.96 -0.53
CA CYS A 48 -4.96 17.20 0.03
C CYS A 48 -4.90 18.37 -0.97
N GLY A 49 -5.24 18.16 -2.25
CA GLY A 49 -5.07 19.19 -3.29
C GLY A 49 -3.62 19.42 -3.71
N ILE A 50 -2.70 18.51 -3.37
CA ILE A 50 -1.29 18.49 -3.77
C ILE A 50 -1.19 17.62 -5.02
N ALA A 51 -1.66 18.12 -6.16
CA ALA A 51 -1.74 17.35 -7.39
C ALA A 51 -0.91 17.98 -8.53
N SER A 52 -0.76 17.21 -9.59
CA SER A 52 0.04 17.62 -10.74
C SER A 52 -0.49 18.86 -11.48
N GLY A 53 -1.72 19.29 -11.23
CA GLY A 53 -2.35 20.50 -11.80
C GLY A 53 -2.24 21.75 -10.92
N THR A 54 -1.68 21.66 -9.71
CA THR A 54 -1.64 22.72 -8.71
C THR A 54 -0.27 23.37 -8.58
N GLU A 55 -0.18 24.46 -7.81
CA GLU A 55 1.09 25.10 -7.42
C GLU A 55 2.03 24.17 -6.63
N PHE A 56 1.50 23.06 -6.06
CA PHE A 56 2.24 22.08 -5.28
C PHE A 56 2.73 20.85 -6.08
N ALA A 57 2.72 20.94 -7.41
CA ALA A 57 3.13 19.84 -8.27
C ALA A 57 4.56 19.34 -8.01
N ASP A 58 5.49 20.25 -7.73
CA ASP A 58 6.88 19.92 -7.41
C ASP A 58 6.99 19.20 -6.06
N VAL A 59 6.09 19.52 -5.12
CA VAL A 59 5.99 18.81 -3.85
C VAL A 59 5.55 17.35 -4.09
N GLN A 60 4.51 17.13 -4.89
CA GLN A 60 4.05 15.79 -5.23
C GLN A 60 5.16 14.94 -5.88
N ILE A 61 5.93 15.52 -6.80
CA ILE A 61 7.07 14.84 -7.42
C ILE A 61 8.11 14.44 -6.37
N ALA A 62 8.44 15.35 -5.45
CA ALA A 62 9.38 15.07 -4.36
C ALA A 62 8.87 13.96 -3.42
N LEU A 63 7.57 13.93 -3.11
CA LEU A 63 6.95 12.90 -2.27
C LEU A 63 7.00 11.52 -2.94
N LEU A 64 6.71 11.44 -4.24
CA LEU A 64 6.81 10.20 -5.03
C LEU A 64 8.26 9.70 -5.12
N GLN A 65 9.22 10.62 -5.32
CA GLN A 65 10.65 10.33 -5.33
C GLN A 65 11.09 9.73 -3.98
N ASN A 66 10.70 10.38 -2.89
CA ASN A 66 11.00 9.93 -1.53
C ASN A 66 10.34 8.58 -1.21
N ALA A 67 9.14 8.31 -1.70
CA ALA A 67 8.46 7.03 -1.48
C ALA A 67 9.24 5.84 -2.06
N MET A 68 9.83 6.01 -3.25
CA MET A 68 10.70 4.99 -3.84
C MET A 68 11.98 4.79 -3.03
N LEU A 69 12.63 5.89 -2.62
CA LEU A 69 13.84 5.86 -1.80
C LEU A 69 13.61 5.11 -0.48
N ILE A 70 12.59 5.53 0.27
CA ILE A 70 12.30 5.00 1.61
C ILE A 70 11.88 3.54 1.54
N ALA A 71 11.06 3.14 0.56
CA ALA A 71 10.70 1.74 0.36
C ALA A 71 11.95 0.86 0.18
N GLY A 72 12.93 1.32 -0.60
CA GLY A 72 14.19 0.61 -0.78
C GLY A 72 15.04 0.54 0.51
N ILE A 73 15.18 1.66 1.24
CA ILE A 73 15.95 1.71 2.49
C ILE A 73 15.33 0.80 3.55
N VAL A 74 14.02 0.90 3.78
CA VAL A 74 13.33 0.10 4.81
C VAL A 74 13.34 -1.38 4.44
N THR A 75 13.22 -1.73 3.15
CA THR A 75 13.39 -3.10 2.67
C THR A 75 14.80 -3.64 2.99
N LEU A 76 15.86 -2.86 2.79
CA LEU A 76 17.22 -3.31 3.16
C LEU A 76 17.34 -3.52 4.66
N ILE A 77 16.76 -2.64 5.49
CA ILE A 77 16.76 -2.80 6.95
C ILE A 77 16.01 -4.08 7.33
N GLN A 78 14.87 -4.35 6.69
CA GLN A 78 14.09 -5.57 6.95
C GLN A 78 14.85 -6.85 6.62
N LEU A 79 15.61 -6.85 5.50
CA LEU A 79 16.37 -8.02 5.02
C LEU A 79 17.64 -8.29 5.82
N TYR A 80 18.36 -7.23 6.26
CA TYR A 80 19.68 -7.37 6.88
C TYR A 80 19.67 -7.10 8.39
N ALA A 81 18.68 -6.43 8.89
CA ALA A 81 18.51 -5.94 10.26
C ALA A 81 19.65 -5.03 10.79
N ILE A 82 19.27 -4.04 11.57
CA ILE A 82 20.18 -3.16 12.29
C ILE A 82 19.86 -3.31 13.79
N GLY A 83 20.62 -4.14 14.49
CA GLY A 83 20.31 -4.50 15.88
C GLY A 83 18.94 -5.19 15.96
N PRO A 84 17.97 -4.66 16.74
CA PRO A 84 16.63 -5.22 16.87
C PRO A 84 15.66 -4.77 15.76
N ILE A 85 16.09 -3.87 14.86
CA ILE A 85 15.27 -3.34 13.79
C ILE A 85 15.43 -4.21 12.53
N GLY A 86 14.39 -4.90 12.11
CA GLY A 86 14.40 -5.81 10.96
C GLY A 86 14.24 -7.27 11.37
N GLY A 87 13.36 -7.98 10.67
CA GLY A 87 13.03 -9.39 10.93
C GLY A 87 14.00 -10.38 10.30
N LYS A 88 14.87 -9.96 9.38
CA LYS A 88 15.66 -10.85 8.50
C LYS A 88 14.76 -11.82 7.72
N VAL A 89 13.72 -11.28 7.14
CA VAL A 89 12.66 -12.01 6.43
C VAL A 89 12.60 -11.59 4.97
N PRO A 90 12.21 -12.48 4.03
CA PRO A 90 12.19 -12.18 2.60
C PRO A 90 10.93 -11.38 2.21
N ILE A 91 10.77 -10.19 2.77
CA ILE A 91 9.62 -9.32 2.54
C ILE A 91 10.08 -7.95 2.02
N ILE A 92 9.30 -7.35 1.15
CA ILE A 92 9.53 -6.00 0.65
C ILE A 92 8.62 -5.04 1.40
N MET A 93 9.18 -3.88 1.75
CA MET A 93 8.52 -2.82 2.48
C MET A 93 8.17 -1.67 1.52
N GLY A 94 7.10 -0.96 1.82
CA GLY A 94 6.72 0.22 1.06
C GLY A 94 5.54 0.96 1.67
N THR A 95 5.04 1.98 0.99
CA THR A 95 3.95 2.83 1.47
C THR A 95 2.67 2.03 1.68
N SER A 96 2.09 2.10 2.87
CA SER A 96 0.90 1.34 3.24
C SER A 96 -0.37 1.88 2.57
N SER A 97 -1.07 1.00 1.87
CA SER A 97 -2.41 1.30 1.34
C SER A 97 -3.48 1.36 2.45
N GLY A 98 -3.25 0.69 3.58
CA GLY A 98 -4.18 0.68 4.72
C GLY A 98 -4.45 2.07 5.30
N PHE A 99 -3.49 2.98 5.20
CA PHE A 99 -3.64 4.35 5.68
C PHE A 99 -4.46 5.27 4.76
N ILE A 100 -4.81 4.86 3.53
CA ILE A 100 -5.51 5.71 2.56
C ILE A 100 -6.81 6.29 3.17
N GLY A 101 -7.64 5.44 3.77
CA GLY A 101 -8.93 5.88 4.34
C GLY A 101 -8.77 6.87 5.48
N VAL A 102 -7.94 6.55 6.47
CA VAL A 102 -7.72 7.41 7.65
C VAL A 102 -7.01 8.71 7.27
N CYS A 103 -6.01 8.66 6.38
CA CYS A 103 -5.31 9.87 5.92
C CYS A 103 -6.21 10.77 5.07
N SER A 104 -7.08 10.20 4.22
CA SER A 104 -8.09 10.99 3.47
C SER A 104 -9.08 11.69 4.42
N SER A 105 -9.51 11.01 5.48
CA SER A 105 -10.37 11.59 6.50
C SER A 105 -9.67 12.72 7.26
N VAL A 106 -8.42 12.52 7.67
CA VAL A 106 -7.59 13.56 8.31
C VAL A 106 -7.40 14.76 7.37
N ALA A 107 -7.10 14.52 6.09
CA ALA A 107 -6.98 15.59 5.10
C ALA A 107 -8.26 16.43 5.03
N GLY A 108 -9.44 15.80 4.99
CA GLY A 108 -10.72 16.48 4.98
C GLY A 108 -10.96 17.36 6.24
N VAL A 109 -10.67 16.81 7.43
CA VAL A 109 -10.87 17.53 8.72
C VAL A 109 -9.87 18.67 8.91
N MET A 110 -8.64 18.52 8.40
CA MET A 110 -7.60 19.54 8.49
C MET A 110 -7.69 20.59 7.38
N GLY A 111 -8.68 20.51 6.49
CA GLY A 111 -8.89 21.46 5.39
C GLY A 111 -7.96 21.26 4.19
N GLY A 112 -7.34 20.10 4.06
CA GLY A 112 -6.44 19.76 2.95
C GLY A 112 -5.14 20.55 2.92
N GLY A 113 -4.58 20.70 1.73
CA GLY A 113 -3.35 21.45 1.48
C GLY A 113 -2.11 20.85 2.13
N ILE A 114 -1.02 21.63 2.12
CA ILE A 114 0.24 21.25 2.77
C ILE A 114 0.07 21.13 4.29
N LEU A 115 -0.84 21.88 4.90
CA LEU A 115 -1.12 21.82 6.33
C LEU A 115 -1.76 20.47 6.72
N GLY A 116 -2.79 20.03 5.98
CA GLY A 116 -3.44 18.74 6.20
C GLY A 116 -2.48 17.58 5.99
N TYR A 117 -1.67 17.64 4.92
CA TYR A 117 -0.64 16.65 4.66
C TYR A 117 0.44 16.63 5.76
N GLY A 118 0.86 17.81 6.23
CA GLY A 118 1.80 17.95 7.35
C GLY A 118 1.29 17.35 8.66
N ALA A 119 -0.02 17.43 8.92
CA ALA A 119 -0.64 16.81 10.09
C ALA A 119 -0.63 15.28 9.99
N ILE A 120 -0.81 14.70 8.78
CA ILE A 120 -0.62 13.27 8.55
C ILE A 120 0.83 12.87 8.86
N MET A 121 1.83 13.65 8.45
CA MET A 121 3.24 13.36 8.74
C MET A 121 3.53 13.39 10.24
N GLY A 122 3.04 14.40 10.96
CA GLY A 122 3.20 14.48 12.42
C GLY A 122 2.54 13.30 13.15
N ALA A 123 1.36 12.90 12.70
CA ALA A 123 0.67 11.72 13.22
C ALA A 123 1.44 10.42 12.91
N SER A 124 2.03 10.32 11.72
CA SER A 124 2.82 9.15 11.29
C SER A 124 4.11 8.99 12.09
N ILE A 125 4.76 10.08 12.50
CA ILE A 125 5.94 10.01 13.38
C ILE A 125 5.55 9.39 14.73
N ILE A 126 4.50 9.90 15.36
CA ILE A 126 4.05 9.41 16.68
C ILE A 126 3.56 7.97 16.57
N GLY A 127 2.76 7.67 15.53
CA GLY A 127 2.23 6.33 15.31
C GLY A 127 3.32 5.31 14.99
N GLY A 128 4.33 5.66 14.19
CA GLY A 128 5.45 4.77 13.89
C GLY A 128 6.33 4.47 15.12
N LEU A 129 6.60 5.47 15.96
CA LEU A 129 7.28 5.24 17.25
C LEU A 129 6.44 4.32 18.15
N PHE A 130 5.13 4.54 18.22
CA PHE A 130 4.22 3.69 18.97
C PHE A 130 4.22 2.24 18.44
N GLU A 131 4.15 2.03 17.13
CA GLU A 131 4.23 0.70 16.51
C GLU A 131 5.56 0.01 16.79
N SER A 132 6.67 0.77 16.82
CA SER A 132 7.97 0.21 17.20
C SER A 132 7.95 -0.31 18.65
N VAL A 133 7.31 0.41 19.57
CA VAL A 133 7.11 -0.05 20.95
C VAL A 133 6.24 -1.30 20.99
N LEU A 134 5.15 -1.35 20.22
CA LEU A 134 4.32 -2.55 20.09
C LEU A 134 5.14 -3.73 19.57
N GLY A 135 6.04 -3.53 18.61
CA GLY A 135 6.94 -4.55 18.09
C GLY A 135 7.82 -5.18 19.18
N PHE A 136 8.40 -4.38 20.08
CA PHE A 136 9.16 -4.90 21.22
C PHE A 136 8.28 -5.67 22.22
N MET A 137 7.00 -5.33 22.30
CA MET A 137 6.03 -6.00 23.17
C MET A 137 5.23 -7.11 22.47
N LEU A 138 5.60 -7.50 21.26
CA LEU A 138 4.77 -8.37 20.41
C LEU A 138 4.57 -9.77 21.01
N LYS A 139 5.58 -10.34 21.69
CA LYS A 139 5.49 -11.68 22.26
C LYS A 139 4.25 -11.90 23.15
N PRO A 140 3.94 -11.05 24.15
CA PRO A 140 2.70 -11.21 24.93
C PRO A 140 1.44 -10.84 24.12
N LEU A 141 1.57 -10.03 23.06
CA LEU A 141 0.44 -9.57 22.26
C LEU A 141 0.06 -10.55 21.15
N ARG A 142 0.97 -11.44 20.71
CA ARG A 142 0.73 -12.42 19.62
C ARG A 142 -0.54 -13.24 19.81
N ARG A 143 -0.89 -13.58 21.06
CA ARG A 143 -2.13 -14.33 21.38
C ARG A 143 -3.42 -13.62 20.95
N PHE A 144 -3.38 -12.31 20.73
CA PHE A 144 -4.53 -11.51 20.29
C PHE A 144 -4.68 -11.46 18.78
N PHE A 145 -3.66 -11.93 18.04
CA PHE A 145 -3.55 -11.84 16.60
C PHE A 145 -3.43 -13.22 15.92
N PRO A 146 -4.38 -14.18 16.18
CA PRO A 146 -4.44 -15.43 15.42
C PRO A 146 -4.75 -15.16 13.95
N ALA A 147 -4.58 -16.15 13.08
CA ALA A 147 -4.76 -15.99 11.64
C ALA A 147 -6.16 -15.51 11.24
N VAL A 148 -7.19 -15.91 11.99
CA VAL A 148 -8.57 -15.42 11.77
C VAL A 148 -8.69 -13.91 12.00
N VAL A 149 -8.03 -13.34 13.02
CA VAL A 149 -8.05 -11.90 13.30
C VAL A 149 -7.23 -11.14 12.27
N THR A 150 -5.98 -11.56 12.02
CA THR A 150 -5.10 -10.92 11.02
C THR A 150 -5.70 -10.97 9.63
N GLY A 151 -6.27 -12.11 9.24
CA GLY A 151 -6.95 -12.27 7.96
C GLY A 151 -8.20 -11.41 7.82
N THR A 152 -9.00 -11.25 8.90
CA THR A 152 -10.17 -10.37 8.90
C THR A 152 -9.76 -8.90 8.73
N VAL A 153 -8.67 -8.48 9.36
CA VAL A 153 -8.10 -7.14 9.21
C VAL A 153 -7.64 -6.90 7.77
N VAL A 154 -6.81 -7.79 7.20
CA VAL A 154 -6.33 -7.70 5.82
C VAL A 154 -7.49 -7.69 4.83
N LEU A 155 -8.50 -8.54 5.03
CA LEU A 155 -9.70 -8.57 4.20
C LEU A 155 -10.46 -7.24 4.27
N SER A 156 -10.60 -6.65 5.45
CA SER A 156 -11.29 -5.35 5.61
C SER A 156 -10.53 -4.20 4.95
N ILE A 157 -9.18 -4.23 4.97
CA ILE A 157 -8.35 -3.28 4.23
C ILE A 157 -8.67 -3.37 2.73
N GLY A 158 -8.59 -4.56 2.15
CA GLY A 158 -8.88 -4.77 0.74
C GLY A 158 -10.28 -4.29 0.34
N LEU A 159 -11.31 -4.68 1.10
CA LEU A 159 -12.70 -4.27 0.84
C LEU A 159 -12.88 -2.75 0.91
N SER A 160 -12.30 -2.09 1.91
CA SER A 160 -12.40 -0.63 2.06
C SER A 160 -11.71 0.12 0.91
N LEU A 161 -10.67 -0.46 0.32
CA LEU A 161 -9.91 0.15 -0.76
C LEU A 161 -10.52 -0.08 -2.15
N ILE A 162 -11.37 -1.10 -2.34
CA ILE A 162 -12.06 -1.35 -3.63
C ILE A 162 -12.82 -0.11 -4.08
N GLY A 163 -13.57 0.55 -3.18
CA GLY A 163 -14.28 1.79 -3.51
C GLY A 163 -13.36 2.90 -4.00
N VAL A 164 -12.18 3.05 -3.39
CA VAL A 164 -11.16 4.02 -3.82
C VAL A 164 -10.63 3.67 -5.22
N GLY A 165 -10.39 2.39 -5.48
CA GLY A 165 -9.97 1.89 -6.79
C GLY A 165 -11.01 2.17 -7.88
N VAL A 166 -12.29 1.92 -7.60
CA VAL A 166 -13.40 2.18 -8.54
C VAL A 166 -13.60 3.67 -8.79
N ASN A 167 -13.44 4.51 -7.77
CA ASN A 167 -13.47 5.96 -7.93
C ASN A 167 -12.35 6.46 -8.86
N SER A 168 -11.14 5.94 -8.69
CA SER A 168 -10.03 6.24 -9.60
C SER A 168 -10.30 5.70 -11.01
N PHE A 169 -10.90 4.52 -11.13
CA PHE A 169 -11.31 3.91 -12.40
C PHE A 169 -12.26 4.82 -13.21
N GLY A 170 -13.15 5.52 -12.53
CA GLY A 170 -14.04 6.53 -13.14
C GLY A 170 -13.36 7.86 -13.50
N GLY A 171 -12.06 8.03 -13.24
CA GLY A 171 -11.33 9.27 -13.52
C GLY A 171 -10.99 10.10 -12.27
N GLY A 172 -11.44 9.67 -11.09
CA GLY A 172 -11.26 10.37 -9.81
C GLY A 172 -12.43 11.29 -9.44
N ASN A 173 -12.84 11.27 -8.17
CA ASN A 173 -14.06 11.95 -7.66
C ASN A 173 -14.10 13.47 -7.93
N SER A 174 -12.95 14.13 -8.06
CA SER A 174 -12.84 15.57 -8.31
C SER A 174 -12.76 15.93 -9.80
N ALA A 175 -12.80 14.94 -10.70
CA ALA A 175 -12.75 15.21 -12.14
C ALA A 175 -14.11 15.67 -12.65
N ASN A 176 -14.12 16.71 -13.48
CA ASN A 176 -15.36 17.19 -14.12
C ASN A 176 -15.97 16.16 -15.10
N ASP A 177 -15.15 15.24 -15.62
CA ASP A 177 -15.53 14.12 -16.50
C ASP A 177 -15.58 12.78 -15.77
N PHE A 178 -15.79 12.78 -14.43
CA PHE A 178 -15.93 11.55 -13.65
C PHE A 178 -17.02 10.64 -14.22
N GLY A 179 -16.70 9.36 -14.41
CA GLY A 179 -17.61 8.37 -14.98
C GLY A 179 -17.81 8.47 -16.50
N SER A 180 -17.05 9.33 -17.20
CA SER A 180 -17.10 9.41 -18.66
C SER A 180 -16.74 8.08 -19.32
N ILE A 181 -17.29 7.85 -20.53
CA ILE A 181 -17.01 6.63 -21.30
C ILE A 181 -15.52 6.47 -21.55
N GLU A 182 -14.81 7.57 -21.82
CA GLU A 182 -13.37 7.57 -22.05
C GLU A 182 -12.60 7.07 -20.83
N ASN A 183 -12.93 7.56 -19.64
CA ASN A 183 -12.30 7.12 -18.38
C ASN A 183 -12.60 5.63 -18.12
N LEU A 184 -13.86 5.21 -18.26
CA LEU A 184 -14.26 3.82 -18.02
C LEU A 184 -13.61 2.86 -19.01
N LEU A 185 -13.55 3.22 -20.30
CA LEU A 185 -12.90 2.40 -21.32
C LEU A 185 -11.38 2.29 -21.05
N LEU A 186 -10.72 3.39 -20.74
CA LEU A 186 -9.28 3.40 -20.45
C LEU A 186 -8.96 2.51 -19.23
N GLY A 187 -9.72 2.65 -18.14
CA GLY A 187 -9.56 1.79 -16.95
C GLY A 187 -9.85 0.32 -17.27
N THR A 188 -10.90 0.03 -18.06
CA THR A 188 -11.25 -1.34 -18.48
C THR A 188 -10.14 -1.98 -19.31
N ILE A 189 -9.59 -1.26 -20.28
CA ILE A 189 -8.50 -1.78 -21.13
C ILE A 189 -7.27 -2.11 -20.28
N VAL A 190 -6.88 -1.22 -19.35
CA VAL A 190 -5.78 -1.47 -18.43
C VAL A 190 -6.02 -2.72 -17.60
N LEU A 191 -7.21 -2.86 -17.00
CA LEU A 191 -7.59 -4.04 -16.21
C LEU A 191 -7.54 -5.32 -17.02
N VAL A 192 -8.09 -5.32 -18.25
CA VAL A 192 -8.08 -6.47 -19.15
C VAL A 192 -6.65 -6.87 -19.54
N ILE A 193 -5.78 -5.91 -19.84
CA ILE A 193 -4.36 -6.18 -20.13
C ILE A 193 -3.69 -6.83 -18.92
N ILE A 194 -3.92 -6.31 -17.71
CA ILE A 194 -3.35 -6.89 -16.48
C ILE A 194 -3.79 -8.34 -16.31
N ILE A 195 -5.10 -8.62 -16.44
CA ILE A 195 -5.65 -9.97 -16.31
C ILE A 195 -5.06 -10.90 -17.39
N ALA A 196 -5.03 -10.46 -18.63
CA ALA A 196 -4.49 -11.25 -19.74
C ALA A 196 -3.01 -11.61 -19.53
N LEU A 197 -2.19 -10.65 -19.09
CA LEU A 197 -0.78 -10.89 -18.80
C LEU A 197 -0.58 -11.78 -17.58
N LYS A 198 -1.35 -11.56 -16.52
CA LYS A 198 -1.22 -12.33 -15.27
C LYS A 198 -1.54 -13.80 -15.46
N HIS A 199 -2.53 -14.13 -16.31
CA HIS A 199 -2.96 -15.51 -16.56
C HIS A 199 -2.38 -16.12 -17.83
N GLY A 200 -2.13 -15.30 -18.88
CA GLY A 200 -1.61 -15.76 -20.15
C GLY A 200 -0.10 -15.91 -20.22
N THR A 201 0.64 -15.37 -19.23
CA THR A 201 2.12 -15.42 -19.21
C THR A 201 2.65 -16.03 -17.91
N LYS A 202 3.96 -16.26 -17.85
CA LYS A 202 4.64 -16.83 -16.66
C LYS A 202 5.86 -15.98 -16.29
N GLY A 203 6.40 -16.22 -15.10
CA GLY A 203 7.63 -15.60 -14.60
C GLY A 203 7.53 -14.09 -14.49
N MET A 204 8.55 -13.37 -14.96
CA MET A 204 8.65 -11.91 -14.81
C MET A 204 7.50 -11.14 -15.46
N THR A 205 7.02 -11.55 -16.63
CA THR A 205 5.91 -10.88 -17.33
C THR A 205 4.62 -10.95 -16.54
N SER A 206 4.29 -12.10 -15.97
CA SER A 206 3.11 -12.26 -15.10
C SER A 206 3.24 -11.43 -13.82
N ALA A 207 4.42 -11.42 -13.18
CA ALA A 207 4.69 -10.61 -11.98
C ALA A 207 4.63 -9.10 -12.26
N SER A 208 5.06 -8.68 -13.45
CA SER A 208 5.07 -7.28 -13.88
C SER A 208 3.77 -6.84 -14.56
N SER A 209 2.73 -7.68 -14.57
CA SER A 209 1.48 -7.44 -15.32
C SER A 209 0.84 -6.09 -15.00
N VAL A 210 0.84 -5.67 -13.73
CA VAL A 210 0.30 -4.38 -13.30
C VAL A 210 1.10 -3.22 -13.90
N LEU A 211 2.42 -3.27 -13.83
CA LEU A 211 3.30 -2.25 -14.40
C LEU A 211 3.15 -2.16 -15.93
N ILE A 212 3.10 -3.31 -16.61
CA ILE A 212 2.92 -3.37 -18.08
C ILE A 212 1.54 -2.83 -18.46
N GLY A 213 0.49 -3.16 -17.70
CA GLY A 213 -0.85 -2.63 -17.90
C GLY A 213 -0.91 -1.11 -17.79
N ILE A 214 -0.20 -0.52 -16.81
CA ILE A 214 -0.09 0.93 -16.66
C ILE A 214 0.67 1.55 -17.83
N ILE A 215 1.80 0.99 -18.24
CA ILE A 215 2.54 1.49 -19.42
C ILE A 215 1.66 1.46 -20.67
N ALA A 216 0.92 0.39 -20.88
CA ALA A 216 -0.06 0.31 -21.98
C ALA A 216 -1.14 1.39 -21.85
N GLY A 217 -1.66 1.61 -20.62
CA GLY A 217 -2.62 2.69 -20.32
C GLY A 217 -2.08 4.09 -20.65
N TYR A 218 -0.80 4.35 -20.34
CA TYR A 218 -0.13 5.60 -20.74
C TYR A 218 -0.06 5.78 -22.26
N ILE A 219 0.31 4.72 -22.97
CA ILE A 219 0.37 4.75 -24.45
C ILE A 219 -1.02 5.04 -25.01
N ILE A 220 -2.06 4.37 -24.51
CA ILE A 220 -3.44 4.57 -24.95
C ILE A 220 -3.91 6.00 -24.63
N ALA A 221 -3.68 6.49 -23.41
CA ALA A 221 -4.01 7.86 -23.03
C ALA A 221 -3.29 8.90 -23.94
N GLY A 222 -2.02 8.63 -24.28
CA GLY A 222 -1.27 9.45 -25.22
C GLY A 222 -1.89 9.46 -26.62
N ILE A 223 -2.32 8.31 -27.13
CA ILE A 223 -3.02 8.19 -28.42
C ILE A 223 -4.37 8.92 -28.36
N MET A 224 -5.14 8.74 -27.28
CA MET A 224 -6.41 9.45 -27.06
C MET A 224 -6.21 10.97 -27.10
N GLY A 225 -5.12 11.49 -26.52
CA GLY A 225 -4.79 12.93 -26.54
C GLY A 225 -4.50 13.50 -27.93
N VAL A 226 -4.17 12.64 -28.90
CA VAL A 226 -3.97 13.06 -30.31
C VAL A 226 -5.29 12.94 -31.12
N VAL A 227 -6.13 11.95 -30.80
CA VAL A 227 -7.30 11.59 -31.62
C VAL A 227 -8.60 12.19 -31.10
N LEU A 228 -8.72 12.38 -29.77
CA LEU A 228 -9.97 12.85 -29.12
C LEU A 228 -9.84 14.29 -28.62
N PRO A 229 -10.96 15.01 -28.44
CA PRO A 229 -10.96 16.32 -27.80
C PRO A 229 -10.44 16.24 -26.37
N THR A 230 -9.39 16.99 -26.05
CA THR A 230 -8.73 17.03 -24.74
C THR A 230 -9.44 17.92 -23.74
N THR A 231 -10.29 18.83 -24.19
CA THR A 231 -11.09 19.73 -23.37
C THR A 231 -12.59 19.44 -23.54
N ALA A 232 -13.37 19.86 -22.59
CA ALA A 232 -14.83 19.86 -22.61
C ALA A 232 -15.35 21.04 -21.79
N VAL A 233 -16.63 21.34 -21.90
CA VAL A 233 -17.29 22.42 -21.16
C VAL A 233 -18.24 21.78 -20.14
N ASN A 234 -18.18 22.23 -18.88
CA ASN A 234 -19.07 21.76 -17.81
C ASN A 234 -20.46 22.42 -17.91
N ALA A 235 -21.37 22.04 -17.01
CA ALA A 235 -22.73 22.59 -16.97
C ALA A 235 -22.78 24.10 -16.72
N ASP A 236 -21.73 24.67 -16.11
CA ASP A 236 -21.60 26.11 -15.81
C ASP A 236 -20.97 26.90 -16.96
N GLY A 237 -20.70 26.26 -18.10
CA GLY A 237 -20.07 26.89 -19.27
C GLY A 237 -18.54 27.08 -19.14
N VAL A 238 -17.90 26.46 -18.14
CA VAL A 238 -16.44 26.57 -17.92
C VAL A 238 -15.72 25.44 -18.66
N GLU A 239 -14.74 25.81 -19.47
CA GLU A 239 -13.87 24.84 -20.16
C GLU A 239 -12.92 24.17 -19.15
N TYR A 240 -12.79 22.85 -19.25
CA TYR A 240 -11.87 22.07 -18.44
C TYR A 240 -11.11 21.04 -19.28
N THR A 241 -9.92 20.65 -18.80
CA THR A 241 -9.15 19.54 -19.37
C THR A 241 -9.64 18.22 -18.81
N LYS A 242 -9.87 17.23 -19.68
CA LYS A 242 -10.32 15.89 -19.29
C LYS A 242 -9.27 15.18 -18.43
N ALA A 243 -9.72 14.34 -17.49
CA ALA A 243 -8.88 13.70 -16.46
C ALA A 243 -7.84 12.70 -17.03
N TRP A 244 -8.08 12.16 -18.21
CA TRP A 244 -7.16 11.22 -18.87
C TRP A 244 -6.05 11.87 -19.69
N VAL A 245 -6.03 13.21 -19.81
CA VAL A 245 -5.03 13.95 -20.61
C VAL A 245 -3.70 14.04 -19.87
N LEU A 246 -2.62 13.67 -20.58
CA LEU A 246 -1.26 13.65 -20.04
C LEU A 246 -0.60 15.03 -20.11
N ASN A 247 -0.13 15.55 -18.98
CA ASN A 247 0.60 16.81 -18.91
C ASN A 247 2.12 16.61 -19.09
N TRP A 248 2.57 16.43 -20.32
CA TRP A 248 3.98 16.17 -20.66
C TRP A 248 4.92 17.33 -20.30
N VAL A 249 4.42 18.57 -20.16
CA VAL A 249 5.24 19.73 -19.80
C VAL A 249 5.95 19.52 -18.48
N LYS A 250 5.29 18.93 -17.48
CA LYS A 250 5.87 18.61 -16.18
C LYS A 250 7.02 17.61 -16.25
N VAL A 251 6.86 16.58 -17.08
CA VAL A 251 7.92 15.60 -17.30
C VAL A 251 9.11 16.25 -17.99
N ALA A 252 8.87 17.14 -18.95
CA ALA A 252 9.93 17.87 -19.64
C ALA A 252 10.72 18.77 -18.68
N GLN A 253 10.04 19.48 -17.77
CA GLN A 253 10.65 20.40 -16.81
C GLN A 253 11.37 19.71 -15.65
N ALA A 254 10.98 18.46 -15.30
CA ALA A 254 11.62 17.70 -14.22
C ALA A 254 13.10 17.41 -14.53
N SER A 255 13.96 17.56 -13.54
CA SER A 255 15.38 17.23 -13.63
C SER A 255 15.60 15.74 -13.77
N TRP A 256 16.73 15.34 -14.40
CA TRP A 256 17.11 13.93 -14.51
C TRP A 256 17.55 13.35 -13.16
N PHE A 257 18.27 14.15 -12.37
CA PHE A 257 18.81 13.73 -11.07
C PHE A 257 18.56 14.81 -10.02
N ALA A 258 18.10 14.42 -8.86
CA ALA A 258 18.04 15.27 -7.69
C ALA A 258 18.16 14.42 -6.41
N VAL A 259 18.75 15.00 -5.39
CA VAL A 259 18.79 14.41 -4.06
C VAL A 259 17.38 14.50 -3.46
N PRO A 260 16.86 13.40 -2.89
CA PRO A 260 15.57 13.40 -2.21
C PRO A 260 15.50 14.47 -1.11
N LYS A 261 14.38 15.18 -1.05
CA LYS A 261 14.20 16.29 -0.11
C LYS A 261 13.82 15.77 1.27
N PHE A 262 14.62 16.12 2.27
CA PHE A 262 14.25 15.95 3.67
C PHE A 262 13.24 17.02 4.08
N MET A 263 12.16 16.62 4.78
CA MET A 263 11.06 17.50 5.20
C MET A 263 10.49 18.36 4.06
N PRO A 264 10.03 17.76 2.94
CA PRO A 264 9.47 18.51 1.81
C PRO A 264 8.19 19.27 2.17
N VAL A 265 7.53 18.87 3.26
CA VAL A 265 6.37 19.53 3.86
C VAL A 265 6.64 19.81 5.34
N LYS A 266 6.05 20.90 5.86
CA LYS A 266 6.14 21.24 7.28
C LYS A 266 5.35 20.22 8.10
N ILE A 267 6.02 19.60 9.07
CA ILE A 267 5.39 18.63 9.99
C ILE A 267 4.53 19.40 11.00
N VAL A 268 3.30 18.92 11.21
CA VAL A 268 2.33 19.51 12.14
C VAL A 268 1.82 18.43 13.08
N PHE A 269 1.83 18.69 14.39
CA PHE A 269 1.29 17.77 15.38
C PHE A 269 -0.08 18.25 15.83
N ASP A 270 -1.13 17.49 15.49
CA ASP A 270 -2.52 17.78 15.85
C ASP A 270 -3.18 16.50 16.34
N ALA A 271 -3.83 16.57 17.50
CA ALA A 271 -4.48 15.40 18.11
C ALA A 271 -5.59 14.80 17.23
N ARG A 272 -6.26 15.62 16.41
CA ARG A 272 -7.30 15.15 15.47
C ARG A 272 -6.73 14.24 14.37
N ALA A 273 -5.46 14.41 14.03
CA ALA A 273 -4.74 13.54 13.09
C ALA A 273 -4.07 12.37 13.83
N ILE A 274 -3.44 12.63 14.98
CA ILE A 274 -2.64 11.64 15.72
C ILE A 274 -3.49 10.46 16.18
N ILE A 275 -4.65 10.70 16.77
CA ILE A 275 -5.47 9.63 17.39
C ILE A 275 -5.95 8.60 16.36
N PRO A 276 -6.61 8.96 15.24
CA PRO A 276 -7.05 7.97 14.26
C PRO A 276 -5.90 7.27 13.56
N VAL A 277 -4.80 7.98 13.27
CA VAL A 277 -3.62 7.40 12.64
C VAL A 277 -2.92 6.42 13.59
N LEU A 278 -2.82 6.73 14.89
CA LEU A 278 -2.23 5.85 15.90
C LEU A 278 -3.00 4.53 16.02
N ILE A 279 -4.34 4.57 15.96
CA ILE A 279 -5.15 3.34 15.97
C ILE A 279 -4.88 2.52 14.70
N MET A 280 -4.69 3.17 13.55
CA MET A 280 -4.35 2.47 12.32
C MET A 280 -2.98 1.78 12.41
N PHE A 281 -2.02 2.30 13.19
CA PHE A 281 -0.74 1.63 13.44
C PHE A 281 -0.87 0.32 14.24
N ILE A 282 -1.90 0.17 15.08
CA ILE A 282 -2.22 -1.13 15.68
C ILE A 282 -2.65 -2.12 14.59
N VAL A 283 -3.43 -1.64 13.63
CA VAL A 283 -3.93 -2.46 12.52
C VAL A 283 -2.79 -2.91 11.60
N THR A 284 -1.84 -2.01 11.26
CA THR A 284 -0.69 -2.36 10.42
C THR A 284 0.30 -3.28 11.14
N ALA A 285 0.50 -3.14 12.44
CA ALA A 285 1.27 -4.11 13.22
C ALA A 285 0.68 -5.53 13.08
N VAL A 286 -0.66 -5.65 13.09
CA VAL A 286 -1.34 -6.94 12.87
C VAL A 286 -1.14 -7.43 11.43
N GLU A 287 -1.25 -6.55 10.43
CA GLU A 287 -1.01 -6.85 9.01
C GLU A 287 0.42 -7.39 8.82
N THR A 288 1.42 -6.68 9.35
CA THR A 288 2.84 -7.06 9.24
C THR A 288 3.13 -8.43 9.88
N VAL A 289 2.52 -8.73 11.04
CA VAL A 289 2.62 -10.07 11.65
C VAL A 289 2.05 -11.14 10.71
N GLY A 290 0.90 -10.88 10.08
CA GLY A 290 0.28 -11.78 9.11
C GLY A 290 1.14 -12.00 7.87
N ASP A 291 1.68 -10.93 7.31
CA ASP A 291 2.53 -10.96 6.11
C ASP A 291 3.85 -11.70 6.36
N ILE A 292 4.53 -11.42 7.47
CA ILE A 292 5.77 -12.11 7.85
C ILE A 292 5.51 -13.60 8.06
N SER A 293 4.45 -13.96 8.80
CA SER A 293 4.06 -15.36 8.95
C SER A 293 3.75 -16.01 7.61
N GLY A 294 3.01 -15.31 6.74
CA GLY A 294 2.67 -15.78 5.40
C GLY A 294 3.87 -16.02 4.49
N VAL A 295 4.85 -15.11 4.51
CA VAL A 295 6.09 -15.24 3.72
C VAL A 295 6.97 -16.39 4.22
N ILE A 296 7.11 -16.53 5.54
CA ILE A 296 7.96 -17.58 6.13
C ILE A 296 7.32 -18.95 5.94
N GLU A 297 6.05 -19.11 6.25
CA GLU A 297 5.33 -20.35 6.03
C GLU A 297 5.23 -20.70 4.55
N GLY A 298 4.79 -19.74 3.74
CA GLY A 298 4.61 -19.93 2.30
C GLY A 298 5.91 -20.08 1.51
N GLY A 299 6.98 -19.37 1.89
CA GLY A 299 8.25 -19.34 1.16
C GLY A 299 9.30 -20.28 1.72
N MET A 300 9.38 -20.43 3.05
CA MET A 300 10.45 -21.15 3.74
C MET A 300 10.00 -22.46 4.40
N ASP A 301 8.70 -22.79 4.28
CA ASP A 301 8.08 -24.04 4.80
C ASP A 301 8.33 -24.24 6.32
N ARG A 302 8.29 -23.17 7.12
CA ARG A 302 8.43 -23.18 8.59
C ARG A 302 7.60 -22.08 9.25
N GLU A 303 7.44 -22.14 10.54
CA GLU A 303 6.82 -21.05 11.31
C GLU A 303 7.77 -19.85 11.50
N ALA A 304 7.18 -18.67 11.64
CA ALA A 304 7.89 -17.45 12.00
C ALA A 304 8.28 -17.46 13.49
N THR A 305 9.51 -17.08 13.79
CA THR A 305 9.98 -16.93 15.16
C THR A 305 9.54 -15.60 15.78
N ASP A 306 9.44 -15.56 17.12
CA ASP A 306 9.09 -14.31 17.84
C ASP A 306 10.05 -13.16 17.49
N SER A 307 11.33 -13.43 17.26
CA SER A 307 12.33 -12.41 16.90
C SER A 307 12.14 -11.88 15.48
N GLU A 308 11.72 -12.70 14.53
CA GLU A 308 11.41 -12.28 13.16
C GLU A 308 10.17 -11.39 13.14
N LEU A 309 9.13 -11.79 13.85
CA LEU A 309 7.91 -11.01 13.97
C LEU A 309 8.16 -9.67 14.68
N SER A 310 8.82 -9.71 15.85
CA SER A 310 9.13 -8.51 16.63
C SER A 310 10.03 -7.55 15.85
N GLY A 311 11.15 -8.04 15.30
CA GLY A 311 12.07 -7.23 14.50
C GLY A 311 11.40 -6.65 13.25
N GLY A 312 10.48 -7.40 12.64
CA GLY A 312 9.71 -6.94 11.48
C GLY A 312 8.77 -5.80 11.81
N VAL A 313 7.98 -5.89 12.88
CA VAL A 313 7.07 -4.82 13.32
C VAL A 313 7.85 -3.59 13.82
N VAL A 314 9.00 -3.79 14.52
CA VAL A 314 9.88 -2.67 14.88
C VAL A 314 10.40 -1.95 13.62
N CYS A 315 10.76 -2.70 12.58
CA CYS A 315 11.20 -2.13 11.30
C CYS A 315 10.08 -1.35 10.61
N ASP A 316 8.85 -1.82 10.70
CA ASP A 316 7.66 -1.16 10.15
C ASP A 316 7.45 0.20 10.83
N GLY A 317 7.44 0.25 12.15
CA GLY A 317 7.28 1.49 12.91
C GLY A 317 8.43 2.49 12.71
N ILE A 318 9.69 2.05 12.77
CA ILE A 318 10.86 2.92 12.51
C ILE A 318 10.87 3.38 11.05
N GLY A 319 10.53 2.47 10.10
CA GLY A 319 10.40 2.78 8.69
C GLY A 319 9.33 3.84 8.42
N SER A 320 8.18 3.75 9.09
CA SER A 320 7.09 4.73 9.03
C SER A 320 7.50 6.08 9.61
N THR A 321 8.23 6.08 10.73
CA THR A 321 8.76 7.31 11.32
C THR A 321 9.76 7.98 10.37
N LEU A 322 10.69 7.20 9.79
CA LEU A 322 11.64 7.70 8.80
C LEU A 322 10.91 8.22 7.56
N ALA A 323 9.91 7.48 7.06
CA ALA A 323 9.09 7.88 5.93
C ALA A 323 8.44 9.25 6.14
N ALA A 324 7.87 9.49 7.31
CA ALA A 324 7.21 10.76 7.63
C ALA A 324 8.16 11.96 7.59
N PHE A 325 9.43 11.82 8.02
CA PHE A 325 10.43 12.87 7.85
C PHE A 325 10.76 13.17 6.40
N PHE A 326 10.59 12.22 5.50
CA PHE A 326 10.72 12.42 4.07
C PHE A 326 9.39 12.78 3.38
N GLY A 327 8.34 13.05 4.16
CA GLY A 327 7.01 13.39 3.66
C GLY A 327 6.28 12.20 3.03
N VAL A 328 6.72 10.97 3.30
CA VAL A 328 6.08 9.75 2.79
C VAL A 328 5.10 9.22 3.83
N LEU A 329 3.99 8.67 3.35
CA LEU A 329 2.99 8.00 4.20
C LEU A 329 3.61 6.80 4.93
N PRO A 330 2.98 6.31 6.02
CA PRO A 330 3.49 5.18 6.76
C PRO A 330 3.87 3.99 5.88
N ASN A 331 4.94 3.33 6.26
CA ASN A 331 5.49 2.16 5.59
C ASN A 331 4.84 0.89 6.16
N THR A 332 4.81 -0.19 5.39
CA THR A 332 4.38 -1.52 5.84
C THR A 332 4.94 -2.62 4.93
N SER A 333 4.77 -3.87 5.33
CA SER A 333 5.01 -5.03 4.49
C SER A 333 4.02 -5.09 3.30
N PHE A 334 4.48 -5.61 2.17
CA PHE A 334 3.65 -5.74 0.96
C PHE A 334 3.03 -7.14 0.85
N SER A 335 1.74 -7.27 1.16
CA SER A 335 0.98 -8.53 1.08
C SER A 335 0.96 -9.15 -0.32
N GLN A 336 1.07 -8.33 -1.39
CA GLN A 336 1.20 -8.83 -2.77
C GLN A 336 2.50 -9.63 -2.98
N ASN A 337 3.58 -9.23 -2.29
CA ASN A 337 4.85 -9.94 -2.35
C ASN A 337 4.82 -11.24 -1.55
N VAL A 338 3.98 -11.34 -0.52
CA VAL A 338 3.72 -12.62 0.20
C VAL A 338 3.20 -13.66 -0.77
N GLY A 339 2.19 -13.32 -1.58
CA GLY A 339 1.66 -14.20 -2.62
C GLY A 339 2.71 -14.59 -3.67
N LEU A 340 3.57 -13.63 -4.08
CA LEU A 340 4.65 -13.89 -5.04
C LEU A 340 5.68 -14.87 -4.46
N VAL A 341 6.14 -14.65 -3.23
CA VAL A 341 7.08 -15.54 -2.53
C VAL A 341 6.49 -16.94 -2.36
N THR A 342 5.23 -17.04 -1.95
CA THR A 342 4.53 -18.32 -1.77
C THR A 342 4.46 -19.13 -3.06
N MET A 343 4.21 -18.48 -4.20
CA MET A 343 4.12 -19.13 -5.51
C MET A 343 5.49 -19.48 -6.08
N THR A 344 6.47 -18.59 -5.96
CA THR A 344 7.79 -18.75 -6.58
C THR A 344 8.81 -19.43 -5.68
N LYS A 345 8.57 -19.43 -4.37
CA LYS A 345 9.51 -19.88 -3.34
C LYS A 345 10.85 -19.12 -3.36
N ILE A 346 10.89 -17.95 -4.01
CA ILE A 346 12.10 -17.11 -4.06
C ILE A 346 12.19 -16.33 -2.75
N VAL A 347 13.12 -16.73 -1.89
CA VAL A 347 13.33 -16.12 -0.56
C VAL A 347 14.72 -15.51 -0.39
N ASN A 348 15.55 -15.55 -1.40
CA ASN A 348 16.95 -15.12 -1.31
C ASN A 348 17.07 -13.63 -1.02
N ARG A 349 17.67 -13.28 0.14
CA ARG A 349 17.81 -11.87 0.58
C ARG A 349 18.64 -11.02 -0.36
N PHE A 350 19.66 -11.60 -1.04
CA PHE A 350 20.50 -10.85 -1.98
C PHE A 350 19.72 -10.47 -3.24
N ALA A 351 18.84 -11.35 -3.72
CA ALA A 351 17.94 -11.04 -4.83
C ALA A 351 16.97 -9.87 -4.44
N LEU A 352 16.31 -9.96 -3.28
CA LEU A 352 15.41 -8.90 -2.84
C LEU A 352 16.17 -7.58 -2.59
N ALA A 353 17.41 -7.65 -2.08
CA ALA A 353 18.25 -6.48 -1.87
C ALA A 353 18.61 -5.75 -3.16
N THR A 354 18.86 -6.47 -4.27
CA THR A 354 19.07 -5.83 -5.59
C THR A 354 17.82 -5.04 -6.04
N GLY A 355 16.63 -5.57 -5.76
CA GLY A 355 15.37 -4.86 -5.98
C GLY A 355 15.26 -3.61 -5.12
N ALA A 356 15.58 -3.70 -3.83
CA ALA A 356 15.58 -2.55 -2.91
C ALA A 356 16.57 -1.46 -3.36
N ILE A 357 17.76 -1.83 -3.82
CA ILE A 357 18.74 -0.89 -4.39
C ILE A 357 18.17 -0.24 -5.66
N PHE A 358 17.47 -0.99 -6.52
CA PHE A 358 16.81 -0.42 -7.69
C PHE A 358 15.77 0.64 -7.29
N LEU A 359 14.96 0.40 -6.25
CA LEU A 359 14.01 1.41 -5.73
C LEU A 359 14.72 2.67 -5.24
N ILE A 360 15.84 2.52 -4.51
CA ILE A 360 16.66 3.66 -4.06
C ILE A 360 17.15 4.46 -5.27
N LEU A 361 17.65 3.79 -6.29
CA LEU A 361 18.09 4.44 -7.52
C LEU A 361 16.93 5.17 -8.22
N CYS A 362 15.75 4.55 -8.33
CA CYS A 362 14.55 5.21 -8.87
C CYS A 362 14.20 6.49 -8.10
N GLY A 363 14.39 6.50 -6.77
CA GLY A 363 14.20 7.67 -5.91
C GLY A 363 15.17 8.83 -6.19
N LEU A 364 16.24 8.63 -6.96
CA LEU A 364 17.17 9.67 -7.38
C LEU A 364 16.79 10.33 -8.71
N PHE A 365 15.74 9.85 -9.40
CA PHE A 365 15.31 10.33 -10.72
C PHE A 365 13.95 11.05 -10.66
N PRO A 366 13.90 12.40 -10.41
CA PRO A 366 12.65 13.16 -10.40
C PRO A 366 11.82 13.02 -11.67
N LYS A 367 12.47 12.81 -12.81
CA LYS A 367 11.80 12.60 -14.10
C LYS A 367 10.89 11.38 -14.09
N LEU A 368 11.29 10.30 -13.39
CA LEU A 368 10.44 9.13 -13.20
C LEU A 368 9.25 9.45 -12.29
N ALA A 369 9.50 10.16 -11.19
CA ALA A 369 8.44 10.61 -10.29
C ALA A 369 7.45 11.55 -10.99
N ALA A 370 7.94 12.47 -11.83
CA ALA A 370 7.11 13.36 -12.66
C ALA A 370 6.24 12.55 -13.65
N LEU A 371 6.81 11.54 -14.31
CA LEU A 371 6.06 10.65 -15.19
C LEU A 371 4.92 9.97 -14.42
N ILE A 372 5.18 9.48 -13.22
CA ILE A 372 4.16 8.85 -12.38
C ILE A 372 3.09 9.86 -11.91
N SER A 373 3.49 11.10 -11.59
CA SER A 373 2.56 12.13 -11.10
C SER A 373 1.53 12.58 -12.12
N ILE A 374 1.80 12.43 -13.42
CA ILE A 374 0.86 12.77 -14.50
C ILE A 374 -0.01 11.56 -14.91
N MET A 375 0.07 10.44 -14.20
CA MET A 375 -0.71 9.25 -14.51
C MET A 375 -2.21 9.53 -14.43
N PRO A 376 -2.99 9.25 -15.51
CA PRO A 376 -4.43 9.40 -15.45
C PRO A 376 -5.03 8.54 -14.34
N GLN A 377 -6.00 9.11 -13.61
CA GLN A 377 -6.66 8.40 -12.53
C GLN A 377 -7.35 7.11 -13.02
N SER A 378 -7.90 7.10 -14.23
CA SER A 378 -8.51 5.91 -14.83
C SER A 378 -7.49 4.79 -15.10
N VAL A 379 -6.26 5.10 -15.49
CA VAL A 379 -5.16 4.13 -15.63
C VAL A 379 -4.79 3.57 -14.25
N LEU A 380 -4.63 4.47 -13.27
CA LEU A 380 -4.37 4.08 -11.88
C LEU A 380 -5.49 3.19 -11.33
N GLY A 381 -6.75 3.54 -11.61
CA GLY A 381 -7.93 2.81 -11.15
C GLY A 381 -8.02 1.40 -11.73
N GLY A 382 -7.71 1.21 -13.03
CA GLY A 382 -7.64 -0.12 -13.65
C GLY A 382 -6.63 -1.04 -12.94
N ALA A 383 -5.48 -0.50 -12.56
CA ALA A 383 -4.48 -1.22 -11.78
C ALA A 383 -4.88 -1.40 -10.30
N ALA A 384 -5.45 -0.36 -9.68
CA ALA A 384 -5.82 -0.35 -8.26
C ALA A 384 -6.92 -1.37 -7.94
N VAL A 385 -7.93 -1.52 -8.80
CA VAL A 385 -8.98 -2.55 -8.65
C VAL A 385 -8.34 -3.93 -8.53
N MET A 386 -7.38 -4.27 -9.39
CA MET A 386 -6.69 -5.58 -9.33
C MET A 386 -5.84 -5.73 -8.07
N MET A 387 -5.11 -4.66 -7.69
CA MET A 387 -4.25 -4.69 -6.49
C MET A 387 -5.06 -4.83 -5.21
N PHE A 388 -6.10 -4.01 -5.03
CA PHE A 388 -6.92 -4.03 -3.82
C PHE A 388 -7.73 -5.32 -3.70
N SER A 389 -8.23 -5.85 -4.81
CA SER A 389 -8.86 -7.18 -4.84
C SER A 389 -7.88 -8.30 -4.46
N SER A 390 -6.59 -8.16 -4.79
CA SER A 390 -5.58 -9.12 -4.36
C SER A 390 -5.36 -9.11 -2.83
N ILE A 391 -5.47 -7.94 -2.18
CA ILE A 391 -5.43 -7.83 -0.71
C ILE A 391 -6.63 -8.58 -0.10
N VAL A 392 -7.83 -8.43 -0.67
CA VAL A 392 -9.03 -9.20 -0.24
C VAL A 392 -8.75 -10.70 -0.25
N ILE A 393 -8.17 -11.21 -1.34
CA ILE A 393 -7.85 -12.64 -1.47
C ILE A 393 -6.79 -13.07 -0.45
N SER A 394 -5.77 -12.24 -0.19
CA SER A 394 -4.78 -12.51 0.86
C SER A 394 -5.43 -12.63 2.24
N GLY A 395 -6.39 -11.75 2.57
CA GLY A 395 -7.17 -11.85 3.80
C GLY A 395 -7.97 -13.14 3.90
N ILE A 396 -8.64 -13.56 2.82
CA ILE A 396 -9.36 -14.84 2.76
C ILE A 396 -8.41 -16.03 2.98
N GLN A 397 -7.24 -16.01 2.35
CA GLN A 397 -6.23 -17.06 2.51
C GLN A 397 -5.73 -17.18 3.96
N LEU A 398 -5.56 -16.06 4.66
CA LEU A 398 -5.20 -16.05 6.07
C LEU A 398 -6.31 -16.61 6.94
N ILE A 399 -7.56 -16.18 6.74
CA ILE A 399 -8.72 -16.67 7.52
C ILE A 399 -8.86 -18.18 7.39
N THR A 400 -8.70 -18.72 6.18
CA THR A 400 -8.88 -20.14 5.88
C THR A 400 -7.73 -21.04 6.37
N LYS A 401 -6.66 -20.48 6.96
CA LYS A 401 -5.63 -21.27 7.65
C LYS A 401 -6.14 -21.94 8.91
N GLU A 402 -7.16 -21.36 9.55
CA GLU A 402 -7.81 -21.93 10.74
C GLU A 402 -9.15 -22.56 10.38
N PRO A 403 -9.59 -23.60 11.10
CA PRO A 403 -10.92 -24.17 10.91
C PRO A 403 -12.01 -23.10 11.08
N MET A 404 -12.97 -23.07 10.18
CA MET A 404 -14.10 -22.15 10.23
C MET A 404 -15.23 -22.70 11.11
N GLY A 405 -14.91 -22.92 12.40
CA GLY A 405 -15.89 -23.22 13.43
C GLY A 405 -16.82 -22.03 13.72
N MET A 406 -17.84 -22.25 14.54
CA MET A 406 -18.85 -21.23 14.86
C MET A 406 -18.23 -19.94 15.43
N ARG A 407 -17.20 -20.08 16.27
CA ARG A 407 -16.45 -18.96 16.85
C ARG A 407 -15.79 -18.10 15.78
N ASN A 408 -15.00 -18.73 14.89
CA ASN A 408 -14.26 -18.01 13.84
C ASN A 408 -15.21 -17.39 12.81
N ILE A 409 -16.29 -18.09 12.45
CA ILE A 409 -17.38 -17.53 11.60
C ILE A 409 -17.96 -16.27 12.26
N THR A 410 -18.25 -16.30 13.57
CA THR A 410 -18.81 -15.16 14.29
C THR A 410 -17.85 -13.96 14.30
N ILE A 411 -16.53 -14.22 14.58
CA ILE A 411 -15.52 -13.16 14.58
C ILE A 411 -15.48 -12.47 13.20
N VAL A 412 -15.34 -13.24 12.13
CA VAL A 412 -15.23 -12.72 10.76
C VAL A 412 -16.51 -11.99 10.36
N SER A 413 -17.69 -12.60 10.55
CA SER A 413 -18.97 -12.05 10.11
C SER A 413 -19.31 -10.72 10.80
N VAL A 414 -19.16 -10.66 12.13
CA VAL A 414 -19.52 -9.44 12.89
C VAL A 414 -18.48 -8.35 12.63
N ALA A 415 -17.19 -8.68 12.59
CA ALA A 415 -16.12 -7.72 12.33
C ALA A 415 -16.25 -7.09 10.93
N LEU A 416 -16.49 -7.91 9.90
CA LEU A 416 -16.70 -7.40 8.53
C LEU A 416 -18.02 -6.65 8.40
N GLY A 417 -19.12 -7.18 8.98
CA GLY A 417 -20.42 -6.55 8.94
C GLY A 417 -20.41 -5.14 9.51
N LEU A 418 -19.83 -4.97 10.71
CA LEU A 418 -19.70 -3.67 11.35
C LEU A 418 -18.63 -2.80 10.67
N GLY A 419 -17.46 -3.37 10.33
CA GLY A 419 -16.38 -2.64 9.72
C GLY A 419 -16.77 -2.09 8.35
N TYR A 420 -17.08 -2.96 7.41
CA TYR A 420 -17.49 -2.55 6.07
C TYR A 420 -18.78 -1.73 6.08
N GLY A 421 -19.77 -2.11 6.91
CA GLY A 421 -21.04 -1.40 7.01
C GLY A 421 -20.87 0.04 7.47
N ILE A 422 -20.07 0.30 8.51
CA ILE A 422 -19.77 1.65 8.99
C ILE A 422 -18.93 2.41 7.96
N GLY A 423 -17.92 1.76 7.36
CA GLY A 423 -17.09 2.37 6.32
C GLY A 423 -17.91 2.82 5.10
N ALA A 424 -18.88 2.01 4.68
CA ALA A 424 -19.76 2.32 3.54
C ALA A 424 -20.83 3.37 3.89
N ASN A 425 -21.22 3.49 5.17
CA ASN A 425 -22.28 4.38 5.64
C ASN A 425 -21.87 5.09 6.93
N SER A 426 -20.86 5.94 6.86
CA SER A 426 -20.32 6.66 8.01
C SER A 426 -21.33 7.61 8.67
N THR A 427 -22.41 7.97 7.97
CA THR A 427 -23.48 8.82 8.51
C THR A 427 -24.21 8.18 9.69
N VAL A 428 -24.13 6.84 9.86
CA VAL A 428 -24.67 6.14 11.04
C VAL A 428 -24.05 6.64 12.36
N LEU A 429 -22.85 7.21 12.30
CA LEU A 429 -22.10 7.75 13.43
C LEU A 429 -22.37 9.24 13.68
N SER A 430 -23.23 9.91 12.89
CA SER A 430 -23.44 11.38 12.95
C SER A 430 -23.91 11.90 14.31
N GLY A 431 -24.57 11.07 15.12
CA GLY A 431 -24.99 11.42 16.50
C GLY A 431 -23.87 11.30 17.55
N LEU A 432 -22.67 10.84 17.20
CA LEU A 432 -21.56 10.66 18.12
C LEU A 432 -20.60 11.86 18.10
N PRO A 433 -19.80 12.06 19.16
CA PRO A 433 -18.76 13.10 19.17
C PRO A 433 -17.84 13.01 17.96
N GLN A 434 -17.41 14.17 17.43
CA GLN A 434 -16.60 14.27 16.21
C GLN A 434 -15.34 13.39 16.24
N GLY A 435 -14.67 13.27 17.42
CA GLY A 435 -13.51 12.39 17.57
C GLY A 435 -13.82 10.92 17.31
N ILE A 436 -15.00 10.44 17.72
CA ILE A 436 -15.46 9.06 17.47
C ILE A 436 -15.80 8.89 15.98
N GLN A 437 -16.46 9.87 15.37
CA GLN A 437 -16.76 9.85 13.94
C GLN A 437 -15.47 9.75 13.10
N LEU A 438 -14.43 10.48 13.48
CA LEU A 438 -13.12 10.45 12.80
C LEU A 438 -12.43 9.09 12.90
N ILE A 439 -12.46 8.48 14.09
CA ILE A 439 -11.81 7.18 14.34
C ILE A 439 -12.53 6.07 13.58
N PHE A 440 -13.85 6.01 13.68
CA PHE A 440 -14.63 4.88 13.18
C PHE A 440 -15.25 5.11 11.81
N GLY A 441 -15.49 6.36 11.42
CA GLY A 441 -16.13 6.71 10.15
C GLY A 441 -15.14 6.97 9.01
N GLY A 442 -13.85 7.18 9.32
CA GLY A 442 -12.81 7.46 8.31
C GLY A 442 -12.48 6.26 7.42
N SER A 443 -12.59 5.05 7.95
CA SER A 443 -12.51 3.81 7.17
C SER A 443 -13.14 2.66 7.95
N GLY A 444 -13.66 1.67 7.25
CA GLY A 444 -14.21 0.46 7.88
C GLY A 444 -13.17 -0.46 8.53
N ILE A 445 -11.88 -0.17 8.34
CA ILE A 445 -10.76 -1.00 8.79
C ILE A 445 -10.65 -0.98 10.32
N VAL A 446 -10.71 0.20 10.93
CA VAL A 446 -10.57 0.37 12.38
C VAL A 446 -11.68 -0.36 13.15
N PRO A 447 -12.99 -0.16 12.85
CA PRO A 447 -14.02 -0.92 13.52
C PRO A 447 -13.94 -2.42 13.28
N ALA A 448 -13.57 -2.87 12.06
CA ALA A 448 -13.37 -4.29 11.78
C ALA A 448 -12.27 -4.90 12.66
N ALA A 449 -11.11 -4.24 12.74
CA ALA A 449 -9.99 -4.72 13.54
C ALA A 449 -10.32 -4.78 15.04
N LEU A 450 -10.91 -3.73 15.59
CA LEU A 450 -11.27 -3.70 16.99
C LEU A 450 -12.31 -4.76 17.34
N VAL A 451 -13.34 -4.93 16.53
CA VAL A 451 -14.37 -5.97 16.74
C VAL A 451 -13.76 -7.36 16.65
N ALA A 452 -12.89 -7.63 15.66
CA ALA A 452 -12.22 -8.92 15.54
C ALA A 452 -11.37 -9.24 16.78
N ILE A 453 -10.59 -8.28 17.28
CA ILE A 453 -9.77 -8.46 18.49
C ILE A 453 -10.64 -8.68 19.73
N ILE A 454 -11.68 -7.85 19.92
CA ILE A 454 -12.59 -7.94 21.07
C ILE A 454 -13.29 -9.31 21.08
N LEU A 455 -13.85 -9.73 19.96
CA LEU A 455 -14.54 -11.03 19.87
C LEU A 455 -13.57 -12.19 20.05
N ASN A 456 -12.33 -12.09 19.54
CA ASN A 456 -11.31 -13.12 19.76
C ASN A 456 -10.97 -13.30 21.25
N ILE A 457 -11.05 -12.22 22.04
CA ILE A 457 -10.83 -12.28 23.51
C ILE A 457 -12.07 -12.77 24.25
N ALA A 458 -13.24 -12.30 23.83
CA ALA A 458 -14.49 -12.52 24.57
C ALA A 458 -15.13 -13.88 24.31
N LEU A 459 -14.98 -14.43 23.10
CA LEU A 459 -15.59 -15.71 22.75
C LEU A 459 -14.76 -16.88 23.28
N PRO A 460 -15.41 -17.93 23.85
CA PRO A 460 -14.71 -19.11 24.30
C PRO A 460 -13.98 -19.80 23.13
N LYS A 461 -12.85 -20.45 23.44
CA LYS A 461 -12.17 -21.29 22.45
C LYS A 461 -13.01 -22.53 22.20
N GLU A 462 -13.11 -22.92 20.94
CA GLU A 462 -13.68 -24.23 20.57
C GLU A 462 -12.61 -25.29 20.82
N ASP A 463 -13.00 -26.41 21.47
CA ASP A 463 -12.15 -27.58 21.75
C ASP A 463 -11.81 -28.38 20.50
#